data_e6a459fadfaea43749f6e0d4fe1b77a5
#
_entry.id   e6a459fadfaea43749f6e0d4fe1b77a5
#
_cell.length_a   1.000
_cell.length_b   1.000
_cell.length_c   1.000
_cell.angle_alpha   90.00
_cell.angle_beta   90.00
_cell.angle_gamma   90.00
#
_symmetry.space_group_name_H-M   'P 1'
#
loop_
_entity.id
_entity.type
_entity.pdbx_description
1 polymer ?
#
loop_
_entity_poly.entity_id
_entity_poly.type
_entity_poly.pdbx_seq_one_letter_code
_entity_poly.pdbx_strand_id
1 'polypeptide(L)'
;MSTHIFTTSSWIGRMVKGLGLVCIGLLGLALTGCERPSPETVQSGYRGTGMVQVYNARLLEVKTEKNQPPVAIPSPGSDGPKAAQAYKNVKVLGNLSVGEFNRLMVSMANWVAPQEGCAYCHALPNFEDDSKYTKVVARRMIEMTRHINSDWQPHVAQTGVTCYTCHRGEPVPNAIWFKSNPQPYGSNFIGDKAGQNEPSPVVNLSSLPNDPFTPFLLGDQKIRVNGPTALPSGNKQSIKQAEWTYGLMTHMSNSLGVNCTYCHNTQSFQNWENSPPQRTTAWHGIRMARDLNLTYMESLTEVFPAHRKGPTGDVAKLNCATCHQGAYKPLNGAPMAKDFPELLKPALAAAKVAAK
;
A
#
# COMPACT_ATOMS: atom_id res chain seq x y z
N MET A 1 71.54 -63.16 -10.53
CA MET A 1 70.74 -62.20 -11.28
C MET A 1 69.31 -62.25 -10.71
N SER A 2 68.99 -61.33 -9.85
CA SER A 2 67.67 -61.32 -9.19
C SER A 2 66.87 -60.10 -9.69
N THR A 3 65.80 -60.32 -10.40
CA THR A 3 64.95 -59.26 -10.98
C THR A 3 63.84 -58.88 -9.96
N HIS A 4 63.89 -57.70 -9.46
CA HIS A 4 62.79 -57.12 -8.65
C HIS A 4 61.70 -56.62 -9.59
N ILE A 5 60.51 -57.21 -9.50
CA ILE A 5 59.26 -56.71 -10.12
C ILE A 5 58.61 -55.77 -9.12
N PHE A 6 58.61 -54.46 -9.43
CA PHE A 6 57.89 -53.45 -8.67
C PHE A 6 56.39 -53.55 -9.00
N THR A 7 55.55 -53.81 -8.01
CA THR A 7 54.10 -53.84 -8.11
C THR A 7 53.52 -52.42 -8.02
N THR A 8 53.15 -51.84 -9.16
CA THR A 8 52.48 -50.51 -9.28
C THR A 8 50.95 -50.55 -9.00
N SER A 9 50.45 -51.69 -8.51
CA SER A 9 49.00 -51.93 -8.41
C SER A 9 48.29 -51.28 -7.20
N SER A 10 49.05 -50.82 -6.17
CA SER A 10 48.48 -50.37 -4.90
C SER A 10 48.04 -48.89 -4.91
N TRP A 11 48.64 -48.05 -5.75
CA TRP A 11 48.37 -46.59 -5.75
C TRP A 11 47.10 -46.22 -6.56
N ILE A 12 46.88 -46.91 -7.65
CA ILE A 12 45.69 -46.66 -8.51
C ILE A 12 44.40 -47.05 -7.80
N GLY A 13 44.39 -48.13 -7.03
CA GLY A 13 43.24 -48.55 -6.24
C GLY A 13 42.85 -47.58 -5.12
N ARG A 14 43.84 -46.85 -4.53
CA ARG A 14 43.57 -45.82 -3.50
C ARG A 14 43.07 -44.51 -4.10
N MET A 15 43.57 -44.11 -5.29
CA MET A 15 43.05 -42.92 -6.00
C MET A 15 41.62 -43.12 -6.49
N VAL A 16 41.27 -44.28 -7.05
CA VAL A 16 39.92 -44.56 -7.52
C VAL A 16 38.89 -44.58 -6.37
N LYS A 17 39.29 -45.13 -5.22
CA LYS A 17 38.41 -45.11 -4.01
C LYS A 17 38.25 -43.69 -3.44
N GLY A 18 39.28 -42.86 -3.45
CA GLY A 18 39.24 -41.46 -2.99
C GLY A 18 38.35 -40.60 -3.92
N LEU A 19 38.49 -40.79 -5.26
CA LEU A 19 37.68 -40.05 -6.23
C LEU A 19 36.18 -40.47 -6.16
N GLY A 20 35.89 -41.73 -5.93
CA GLY A 20 34.54 -42.24 -5.73
C GLY A 20 33.86 -41.64 -4.51
N LEU A 21 34.57 -41.55 -3.39
CA LEU A 21 34.02 -40.93 -2.16
C LEU A 21 33.78 -39.43 -2.30
N VAL A 22 34.65 -38.71 -3.01
CA VAL A 22 34.48 -37.28 -3.29
C VAL A 22 33.32 -37.03 -4.23
N CYS A 23 33.13 -37.88 -5.27
CA CYS A 23 31.98 -37.79 -6.18
C CYS A 23 30.66 -38.11 -5.46
N ILE A 24 30.62 -39.09 -4.57
CA ILE A 24 29.43 -39.38 -3.75
C ILE A 24 29.13 -38.26 -2.79
N GLY A 25 30.14 -37.64 -2.15
CA GLY A 25 29.96 -36.49 -1.31
C GLY A 25 29.44 -35.24 -2.05
N LEU A 26 29.94 -34.98 -3.26
CA LEU A 26 29.47 -33.91 -4.12
C LEU A 26 28.05 -34.18 -4.67
N LEU A 27 27.74 -35.44 -5.00
CA LEU A 27 26.36 -35.81 -5.37
C LEU A 27 25.38 -35.70 -4.20
N GLY A 28 25.81 -36.02 -2.98
CA GLY A 28 25.03 -35.85 -1.75
C GLY A 28 24.74 -34.37 -1.45
N LEU A 29 25.72 -33.49 -1.66
CA LEU A 29 25.54 -32.05 -1.55
C LEU A 29 24.66 -31.45 -2.65
N ALA A 30 24.67 -32.04 -3.86
CA ALA A 30 23.79 -31.61 -4.96
C ALA A 30 22.34 -32.07 -4.76
N LEU A 31 22.11 -33.13 -3.98
CA LEU A 31 20.77 -33.63 -3.65
C LEU A 31 20.14 -32.91 -2.44
N THR A 32 20.90 -32.17 -1.65
CA THR A 32 20.33 -31.19 -0.71
C THR A 32 19.91 -29.95 -1.51
N GLY A 33 19.03 -30.15 -2.47
CA GLY A 33 18.37 -29.09 -3.18
C GLY A 33 17.68 -28.19 -2.13
N CYS A 34 17.78 -26.88 -2.31
CA CYS A 34 17.06 -25.93 -1.47
C CYS A 34 15.59 -26.38 -1.40
N GLU A 35 15.19 -27.02 -0.30
CA GLU A 35 13.78 -27.29 -0.03
C GLU A 35 13.09 -25.93 0.02
N ARG A 36 12.37 -25.62 -1.04
CA ARG A 36 11.49 -24.46 -1.03
C ARG A 36 10.35 -24.79 -0.09
N PRO A 37 10.04 -23.89 0.88
CA PRO A 37 8.85 -24.09 1.69
C PRO A 37 7.65 -24.27 0.77
N SER A 38 6.79 -25.22 1.10
CA SER A 38 5.58 -25.49 0.33
C SER A 38 4.74 -24.22 0.22
N PRO A 39 4.18 -23.92 -0.95
CA PRO A 39 3.30 -22.78 -1.11
C PRO A 39 2.09 -22.94 -0.19
N GLU A 40 1.72 -21.85 0.49
CA GLU A 40 0.51 -21.82 1.27
C GLU A 40 -0.69 -21.55 0.35
N THR A 41 -1.72 -22.36 0.46
CA THR A 41 -2.93 -22.25 -0.37
C THR A 41 -4.13 -21.94 0.50
N VAL A 42 -4.77 -20.80 0.22
CA VAL A 42 -5.96 -20.35 0.92
C VAL A 42 -7.14 -20.32 -0.04
N GLN A 43 -8.20 -21.04 0.32
CA GLN A 43 -9.49 -21.02 -0.38
C GLN A 43 -10.38 -19.94 0.23
N SER A 44 -10.83 -18.97 -0.56
CA SER A 44 -11.79 -17.94 -0.16
C SER A 44 -13.06 -18.07 -0.98
N GLY A 45 -14.21 -18.25 -0.31
CA GLY A 45 -15.50 -18.45 -0.97
C GLY A 45 -15.79 -19.90 -1.36
N TYR A 46 -16.83 -20.11 -2.16
CA TYR A 46 -17.28 -21.44 -2.55
C TYR A 46 -16.33 -22.11 -3.54
N ARG A 47 -16.13 -23.43 -3.39
CA ARG A 47 -15.35 -24.22 -4.35
C ARG A 47 -15.92 -24.09 -5.76
N GLY A 48 -15.04 -23.91 -6.74
CA GLY A 48 -15.40 -23.76 -8.14
C GLY A 48 -15.81 -22.34 -8.59
N THR A 49 -16.24 -21.48 -7.66
CA THR A 49 -16.56 -20.08 -7.96
C THR A 49 -15.73 -19.10 -7.11
N GLY A 50 -15.24 -19.57 -5.97
CA GLY A 50 -14.38 -18.77 -5.09
C GLY A 50 -12.94 -18.79 -5.55
N MET A 51 -12.15 -17.95 -4.90
CA MET A 51 -10.74 -17.79 -5.19
C MET A 51 -9.90 -18.82 -4.44
N VAL A 52 -8.95 -19.40 -5.13
CA VAL A 52 -7.80 -20.09 -4.53
C VAL A 52 -6.58 -19.17 -4.66
N GLN A 53 -6.08 -18.69 -3.55
CA GLN A 53 -4.87 -17.87 -3.49
C GLN A 53 -3.69 -18.75 -3.09
N VAL A 54 -2.64 -18.74 -3.91
CA VAL A 54 -1.40 -19.46 -3.64
C VAL A 54 -0.34 -18.44 -3.26
N TYR A 55 0.24 -18.58 -2.08
CA TYR A 55 1.25 -17.68 -1.55
C TYR A 55 2.64 -18.34 -1.58
N ASN A 56 3.65 -17.54 -1.92
CA ASN A 56 5.02 -17.90 -1.64
C ASN A 56 5.25 -17.71 -0.13
N ALA A 57 5.55 -18.78 0.61
CA ALA A 57 5.70 -18.77 2.06
C ALA A 57 6.73 -17.72 2.55
N ARG A 58 7.86 -17.58 1.84
CA ARG A 58 8.88 -16.57 2.18
C ARG A 58 8.38 -15.13 2.04
N LEU A 59 7.60 -14.85 0.99
CA LEU A 59 7.03 -13.52 0.78
C LEU A 59 5.87 -13.26 1.75
N LEU A 60 5.14 -14.30 2.15
CA LEU A 60 4.06 -14.19 3.11
C LEU A 60 4.61 -13.82 4.51
N GLU A 61 5.71 -14.43 4.92
CA GLU A 61 6.39 -14.09 6.18
C GLU A 61 6.77 -12.61 6.24
N VAL A 62 7.48 -12.10 5.23
CA VAL A 62 7.84 -10.68 5.12
C VAL A 62 6.62 -9.76 5.11
N LYS A 63 5.55 -10.14 4.41
CA LYS A 63 4.31 -9.36 4.38
C LYS A 63 3.60 -9.37 5.73
N THR A 64 3.61 -10.51 6.43
CA THR A 64 3.01 -10.66 7.74
C THR A 64 3.74 -9.79 8.76
N GLU A 65 5.07 -9.81 8.74
CA GLU A 65 5.89 -8.98 9.60
C GLU A 65 5.62 -7.48 9.39
N LYS A 66 5.59 -7.02 8.13
CA LYS A 66 5.27 -5.64 7.78
C LYS A 66 3.84 -5.21 8.15
N ASN A 67 2.93 -6.15 8.34
CA ASN A 67 1.53 -5.89 8.67
C ASN A 67 1.21 -6.11 10.16
N GLN A 68 2.20 -6.15 11.05
CA GLN A 68 1.96 -6.22 12.48
C GLN A 68 1.57 -4.83 13.03
N PRO A 69 0.48 -4.72 13.79
CA PRO A 69 0.14 -3.48 14.46
C PRO A 69 1.06 -3.25 15.67
N PRO A 70 1.41 -2.00 16.01
CA PRO A 70 2.10 -1.70 17.25
C PRO A 70 1.15 -1.92 18.45
N VAL A 71 1.74 -2.15 19.60
CA VAL A 71 0.97 -2.24 20.85
C VAL A 71 0.35 -0.88 21.17
N ALA A 72 -0.94 -0.85 21.44
CA ALA A 72 -1.64 0.37 21.79
C ALA A 72 -1.23 0.86 23.18
N ILE A 73 -1.00 2.17 23.30
CA ILE A 73 -0.84 2.81 24.61
C ILE A 73 -2.20 2.78 25.31
N PRO A 74 -2.29 2.37 26.57
CA PRO A 74 -3.55 2.32 27.30
C PRO A 74 -4.29 3.67 27.31
N SER A 75 -5.62 3.62 27.27
CA SER A 75 -6.44 4.85 27.34
C SER A 75 -6.39 5.44 28.74
N PRO A 76 -6.11 6.76 28.87
CA PRO A 76 -6.13 7.43 30.17
C PRO A 76 -7.55 7.81 30.64
N GLY A 77 -8.58 7.51 29.85
CA GLY A 77 -9.93 7.99 30.08
C GLY A 77 -10.17 9.40 29.50
N SER A 78 -11.43 9.82 29.53
CA SER A 78 -11.88 11.11 28.96
C SER A 78 -12.00 12.24 29.99
N ASP A 79 -11.63 11.96 31.25
CA ASP A 79 -11.78 12.90 32.36
C ASP A 79 -10.70 14.00 32.35
N GLY A 80 -11.00 15.12 33.00
CA GLY A 80 -10.09 16.23 33.16
C GLY A 80 -10.30 17.41 32.19
N PRO A 81 -9.43 18.40 32.23
CA PRO A 81 -9.55 19.60 31.39
C PRO A 81 -9.39 19.25 29.91
N LYS A 82 -10.03 20.08 29.06
CA LYS A 82 -9.92 19.91 27.61
C LYS A 82 -8.59 20.45 27.10
N ALA A 83 -8.08 19.83 26.03
CA ALA A 83 -6.81 20.23 25.42
C ALA A 83 -6.82 21.70 24.95
N ALA A 84 -7.96 22.21 24.46
CA ALA A 84 -8.11 23.63 24.12
C ALA A 84 -8.01 24.59 25.30
N GLN A 85 -8.24 24.09 26.51
CA GLN A 85 -8.12 24.90 27.74
C GLN A 85 -6.69 24.87 28.31
N ALA A 86 -6.02 23.72 28.17
CA ALA A 86 -4.71 23.50 28.75
C ALA A 86 -3.56 23.92 27.83
N TYR A 87 -3.76 23.83 26.50
CA TYR A 87 -2.73 24.09 25.51
C TYR A 87 -3.15 25.18 24.53
N LYS A 88 -2.18 25.91 24.03
CA LYS A 88 -2.39 26.95 23.02
C LYS A 88 -2.32 26.32 21.60
N ASN A 89 -3.03 26.94 20.66
CA ASN A 89 -3.02 26.63 19.24
C ASN A 89 -3.45 25.19 18.89
N VAL A 90 -4.35 24.61 19.70
CA VAL A 90 -4.95 23.29 19.42
C VAL A 90 -6.15 23.47 18.49
N LYS A 91 -5.96 23.27 17.19
CA LYS A 91 -7.00 23.55 16.15
C LYS A 91 -7.93 22.37 15.89
N VAL A 92 -7.46 21.13 16.01
CA VAL A 92 -8.21 19.92 15.53
C VAL A 92 -8.69 19.04 16.67
N LEU A 93 -7.96 18.96 17.79
CA LEU A 93 -8.17 17.99 18.87
C LEU A 93 -8.56 18.68 20.20
N GLY A 94 -9.03 19.91 20.16
CA GLY A 94 -9.29 20.73 21.35
C GLY A 94 -10.37 20.18 22.29
N ASN A 95 -11.23 19.33 21.79
CA ASN A 95 -12.31 18.68 22.54
C ASN A 95 -11.90 17.44 23.33
N LEU A 96 -10.67 16.93 23.13
CA LEU A 96 -10.14 15.79 23.89
C LEU A 96 -9.76 16.23 25.30
N SER A 97 -9.78 15.30 26.26
CA SER A 97 -9.11 15.51 27.53
C SER A 97 -7.59 15.65 27.32
N VAL A 98 -6.90 16.28 28.25
CA VAL A 98 -5.43 16.40 28.21
C VAL A 98 -4.77 15.03 28.12
N GLY A 99 -5.31 14.04 28.83
CA GLY A 99 -4.81 12.67 28.79
C GLY A 99 -4.93 12.04 27.39
N GLU A 100 -6.16 12.08 26.82
CA GLU A 100 -6.40 11.57 25.45
C GLU A 100 -5.54 12.28 24.40
N PHE A 101 -5.42 13.61 24.52
CA PHE A 101 -4.61 14.43 23.63
C PHE A 101 -3.13 14.00 23.66
N ASN A 102 -2.55 13.94 24.87
CA ASN A 102 -1.14 13.57 25.03
C ASN A 102 -0.87 12.14 24.58
N ARG A 103 -1.76 11.21 24.90
CA ARG A 103 -1.68 9.83 24.41
C ARG A 103 -1.65 9.76 22.88
N LEU A 104 -2.54 10.51 22.22
CA LEU A 104 -2.58 10.53 20.76
C LEU A 104 -1.33 11.18 20.17
N MET A 105 -0.80 12.28 20.76
CA MET A 105 0.46 12.89 20.31
C MET A 105 1.64 11.93 20.39
N VAL A 106 1.79 11.19 21.50
CA VAL A 106 2.84 10.17 21.65
C VAL A 106 2.65 9.04 20.64
N SER A 107 1.42 8.56 20.48
CA SER A 107 1.11 7.51 19.51
C SER A 107 1.42 7.96 18.08
N MET A 108 1.05 9.19 17.70
CA MET A 108 1.36 9.75 16.37
C MET A 108 2.86 9.87 16.13
N ALA A 109 3.63 10.32 17.12
CA ALA A 109 5.09 10.39 17.02
C ALA A 109 5.67 8.99 16.73
N ASN A 110 5.25 7.96 17.47
CA ASN A 110 5.69 6.59 17.27
C ASN A 110 5.25 5.99 15.91
N TRP A 111 4.09 6.41 15.40
CA TRP A 111 3.53 5.89 14.16
C TRP A 111 4.07 6.55 12.89
N VAL A 112 4.59 7.78 13.00
CA VAL A 112 4.96 8.61 11.86
C VAL A 112 6.46 8.92 11.85
N ALA A 113 7.04 9.26 12.98
CA ALA A 113 8.42 9.70 13.07
C ALA A 113 9.06 9.27 14.40
N PRO A 114 9.22 7.95 14.63
CA PRO A 114 9.72 7.44 15.91
C PRO A 114 11.16 7.89 16.23
N GLN A 115 11.97 8.22 15.22
CA GLN A 115 13.35 8.67 15.41
C GLN A 115 13.41 10.12 15.89
N GLU A 116 12.66 11.03 15.26
CA GLU A 116 12.64 12.47 15.60
C GLU A 116 11.63 12.79 16.71
N GLY A 117 10.66 11.92 16.93
CA GLY A 117 9.62 12.08 17.94
C GLY A 117 8.83 13.38 17.79
N CYS A 118 8.63 14.09 18.88
CA CYS A 118 7.86 15.36 18.90
C CYS A 118 8.51 16.45 18.02
N ALA A 119 9.83 16.42 17.87
CA ALA A 119 10.57 17.41 17.11
C ALA A 119 10.29 17.37 15.61
N TYR A 120 9.76 16.26 15.09
CA TYR A 120 9.37 16.18 13.67
C TYR A 120 8.27 17.19 13.33
N CYS A 121 7.26 17.35 14.20
CA CYS A 121 6.13 18.25 13.97
C CYS A 121 6.22 19.57 14.73
N HIS A 122 6.91 19.61 15.87
CA HIS A 122 6.94 20.77 16.74
C HIS A 122 8.31 21.47 16.77
N ALA A 123 8.30 22.81 16.80
CA ALA A 123 9.50 23.63 17.00
C ALA A 123 9.78 23.73 18.50
N LEU A 124 10.54 22.76 19.02
CA LEU A 124 10.84 22.69 20.45
C LEU A 124 11.72 23.85 20.92
N PRO A 125 11.50 24.39 22.12
CA PRO A 125 10.50 23.98 23.13
C PRO A 125 9.10 24.56 22.93
N ASN A 126 8.86 25.35 21.88
CA ASN A 126 7.59 26.03 21.63
C ASN A 126 6.61 25.16 20.84
N PHE A 127 5.78 24.39 21.57
CA PHE A 127 4.81 23.48 20.95
C PHE A 127 3.67 24.20 20.22
N GLU A 128 3.40 25.48 20.50
CA GLU A 128 2.34 26.26 19.84
C GLU A 128 2.74 26.79 18.47
N ASP A 129 4.04 26.87 18.19
CA ASP A 129 4.60 27.41 16.95
C ASP A 129 4.17 26.59 15.71
N ASP A 130 3.72 27.26 14.66
CA ASP A 130 3.31 26.68 13.37
C ASP A 130 4.39 26.83 12.27
N SER A 131 5.63 27.21 12.60
CA SER A 131 6.71 27.39 11.63
C SER A 131 7.08 26.10 10.87
N LYS A 132 6.84 24.94 11.47
CA LYS A 132 7.05 23.66 10.82
C LYS A 132 5.86 23.27 9.95
N TYR A 133 6.09 23.12 8.63
CA TYR A 133 5.06 22.66 7.70
C TYR A 133 4.50 21.29 8.10
N THR A 134 5.32 20.42 8.68
CA THR A 134 4.92 19.08 9.14
C THR A 134 3.80 19.10 10.17
N LYS A 135 3.77 20.15 11.04
CA LYS A 135 2.66 20.34 11.99
C LYS A 135 1.35 20.72 11.28
N VAL A 136 1.42 21.54 10.24
CA VAL A 136 0.26 21.91 9.42
C VAL A 136 -0.25 20.69 8.68
N VAL A 137 0.65 19.91 8.07
CA VAL A 137 0.33 18.63 7.41
C VAL A 137 -0.32 17.66 8.39
N ALA A 138 0.25 17.49 9.60
CA ALA A 138 -0.29 16.55 10.59
C ALA A 138 -1.74 16.87 10.97
N ARG A 139 -2.11 18.16 11.12
CA ARG A 139 -3.52 18.54 11.35
C ARG A 139 -4.43 18.07 10.22
N ARG A 140 -3.99 18.25 8.98
CA ARG A 140 -4.76 17.84 7.80
C ARG A 140 -4.88 16.32 7.73
N MET A 141 -3.83 15.58 8.12
CA MET A 141 -3.84 14.11 8.19
C MET A 141 -4.79 13.59 9.30
N ILE A 142 -4.89 14.28 10.43
CA ILE A 142 -5.87 13.92 11.47
C ILE A 142 -7.30 14.10 10.95
N GLU A 143 -7.59 15.20 10.27
CA GLU A 143 -8.90 15.44 9.66
C GLU A 143 -9.21 14.35 8.60
N MET A 144 -8.24 14.03 7.74
CA MET A 144 -8.36 12.96 6.75
C MET A 144 -8.64 11.60 7.41
N THR A 145 -7.91 11.25 8.47
CA THR A 145 -8.12 9.99 9.20
C THR A 145 -9.54 9.90 9.77
N ARG A 146 -10.03 10.98 10.35
CA ARG A 146 -11.40 11.07 10.86
C ARG A 146 -12.43 10.95 9.76
N HIS A 147 -12.20 11.60 8.63
CA HIS A 147 -13.07 11.51 7.46
C HIS A 147 -13.12 10.08 6.89
N ILE A 148 -11.99 9.41 6.80
CA ILE A 148 -11.96 8.00 6.38
C ILE A 148 -12.83 7.15 7.32
N ASN A 149 -12.66 7.32 8.60
CA ASN A 149 -13.35 6.51 9.62
C ASN A 149 -14.85 6.83 9.72
N SER A 150 -15.30 8.06 9.41
CA SER A 150 -16.71 8.45 9.46
C SER A 150 -17.44 8.18 8.14
N ASP A 151 -16.88 8.61 7.01
CA ASP A 151 -17.59 8.73 5.75
C ASP A 151 -17.31 7.57 4.77
N TRP A 152 -16.19 6.85 4.97
CA TRP A 152 -15.78 5.74 4.13
C TRP A 152 -15.96 4.36 4.79
N GLN A 153 -16.92 4.24 5.69
CA GLN A 153 -17.31 2.98 6.33
C GLN A 153 -17.58 1.84 5.32
N PRO A 154 -18.14 2.09 4.13
CA PRO A 154 -18.33 1.03 3.11
C PRO A 154 -17.01 0.40 2.63
N HIS A 155 -15.87 1.06 2.85
CA HIS A 155 -14.54 0.51 2.55
C HIS A 155 -13.80 0.03 3.79
N VAL A 156 -13.69 0.87 4.81
CA VAL A 156 -12.86 0.57 6.00
C VAL A 156 -13.60 -0.21 7.08
N ALA A 157 -14.93 -0.31 6.98
CA ALA A 157 -15.81 -0.95 7.94
C ALA A 157 -15.56 -0.45 9.39
N GLN A 158 -15.81 -1.30 10.36
CA GLN A 158 -15.56 -1.00 11.78
C GLN A 158 -14.08 -1.08 12.18
N THR A 159 -13.23 -1.67 11.34
CA THR A 159 -11.79 -1.73 11.56
C THR A 159 -11.19 -0.34 11.60
N GLY A 160 -11.65 0.55 10.71
CA GLY A 160 -11.14 1.90 10.59
C GLY A 160 -9.65 1.96 10.25
N VAL A 161 -9.10 3.16 10.34
CA VAL A 161 -7.67 3.43 10.10
C VAL A 161 -7.10 4.33 11.19
N THR A 162 -5.80 4.23 11.41
CA THR A 162 -4.99 5.17 12.18
C THR A 162 -3.86 5.72 11.32
N CYS A 163 -3.05 6.63 11.84
CA CYS A 163 -1.87 7.12 11.11
C CYS A 163 -0.90 5.96 10.78
N TYR A 164 -0.78 4.97 11.67
CA TYR A 164 0.07 3.80 11.45
C TYR A 164 -0.38 2.95 10.26
N THR A 165 -1.66 2.93 9.94
CA THR A 165 -2.19 2.15 8.81
C THR A 165 -1.45 2.45 7.49
N CYS A 166 -1.07 3.70 7.27
CA CYS A 166 -0.32 4.16 6.10
C CYS A 166 1.16 4.37 6.39
N HIS A 167 1.52 4.99 7.52
CA HIS A 167 2.88 5.45 7.80
C HIS A 167 3.84 4.35 8.26
N ARG A 168 3.38 3.40 9.06
CA ARG A 168 4.19 2.25 9.54
C ARG A 168 5.53 2.64 10.20
N GLY A 169 5.57 3.77 10.91
CA GLY A 169 6.78 4.30 11.52
C GLY A 169 7.64 5.19 10.61
N GLU A 170 7.16 5.50 9.41
CA GLU A 170 7.88 6.32 8.43
C GLU A 170 7.17 7.66 8.20
N PRO A 171 7.91 8.78 8.20
CA PRO A 171 7.32 10.11 7.94
C PRO A 171 6.65 10.22 6.58
N VAL A 172 7.15 9.49 5.60
CA VAL A 172 6.58 9.36 4.27
C VAL A 172 6.09 7.94 4.09
N PRO A 173 4.79 7.72 3.92
CA PRO A 173 4.27 6.38 3.65
C PRO A 173 4.94 5.76 2.43
N ASN A 174 5.12 4.45 2.46
CA ASN A 174 5.53 3.71 1.28
C ASN A 174 4.48 3.81 0.18
N ALA A 175 4.90 3.63 -1.07
CA ALA A 175 4.03 3.57 -2.23
C ALA A 175 3.16 4.82 -2.45
N ILE A 176 3.66 6.00 -2.11
CA ILE A 176 3.10 7.27 -2.60
C ILE A 176 3.41 7.44 -4.09
N TRP A 177 2.67 8.31 -4.75
CA TRP A 177 2.92 8.65 -6.14
C TRP A 177 2.80 10.14 -6.42
N PHE A 178 3.41 10.57 -7.51
CA PHE A 178 3.36 11.92 -8.06
C PHE A 178 2.91 11.84 -9.52
N LYS A 179 2.40 12.93 -10.05
CA LYS A 179 2.18 13.03 -11.49
C LYS A 179 3.52 12.91 -12.20
N SER A 180 3.57 12.10 -13.24
CA SER A 180 4.73 12.08 -14.14
C SER A 180 4.61 13.20 -15.16
N ASN A 181 5.76 13.75 -15.58
CA ASN A 181 5.76 14.57 -16.79
C ASN A 181 5.30 13.70 -17.95
N PRO A 182 4.41 14.22 -18.85
CA PRO A 182 4.11 13.49 -20.06
C PRO A 182 5.43 13.25 -20.79
N GLN A 183 5.73 11.98 -21.06
CA GLN A 183 6.89 11.61 -21.86
C GLN A 183 6.80 12.33 -23.20
N PRO A 184 7.85 13.01 -23.65
CA PRO A 184 7.89 13.51 -25.02
C PRO A 184 7.63 12.30 -25.92
N TYR A 185 6.68 12.42 -26.82
CA TYR A 185 6.43 11.38 -27.82
C TYR A 185 7.77 11.01 -28.45
N GLY A 186 8.26 9.81 -28.18
CA GLY A 186 9.44 9.28 -28.83
C GLY A 186 9.20 9.42 -30.33
N SER A 187 9.96 10.32 -30.99
CA SER A 187 9.75 10.77 -32.35
C SER A 187 9.52 9.57 -33.27
N ASN A 188 8.26 9.32 -33.63
CA ASN A 188 7.82 8.32 -34.60
C ASN A 188 7.96 6.83 -34.24
N PHE A 189 8.35 6.44 -33.04
CA PHE A 189 8.27 5.04 -32.63
C PHE A 189 6.83 4.67 -32.28
N ILE A 190 6.30 3.70 -33.02
CA ILE A 190 4.99 3.09 -32.73
C ILE A 190 5.10 2.41 -31.35
N GLY A 191 4.30 2.85 -30.39
CA GLY A 191 4.15 2.17 -29.11
C GLY A 191 4.50 2.97 -27.85
N ASP A 192 5.15 4.13 -27.97
CA ASP A 192 5.57 4.95 -26.82
C ASP A 192 4.59 6.09 -26.48
N LYS A 193 3.33 5.90 -26.81
CA LYS A 193 2.27 6.86 -26.49
C LYS A 193 1.68 6.54 -25.12
N ALA A 194 1.54 7.56 -24.27
CA ALA A 194 0.92 7.45 -22.96
C ALA A 194 1.75 6.67 -21.89
N GLY A 195 3.09 6.73 -21.95
CA GLY A 195 3.96 6.09 -20.95
C GLY A 195 3.97 4.56 -21.01
N GLN A 196 3.60 3.99 -22.16
CA GLN A 196 3.71 2.55 -22.40
C GLN A 196 5.16 2.13 -22.63
N ASN A 197 5.46 0.88 -22.34
CA ASN A 197 6.79 0.30 -22.44
C ASN A 197 7.86 0.95 -21.54
N GLU A 198 7.46 1.82 -20.65
CA GLU A 198 8.32 2.32 -19.58
C GLU A 198 8.18 1.36 -18.38
N PRO A 199 9.24 0.64 -17.98
CA PRO A 199 9.16 -0.29 -16.85
C PRO A 199 8.76 0.43 -15.57
N SER A 200 7.65 0.02 -14.97
CA SER A 200 7.18 0.58 -13.71
C SER A 200 6.73 -0.53 -12.76
N PRO A 201 7.22 -0.53 -11.51
CA PRO A 201 6.74 -1.47 -10.49
C PRO A 201 5.25 -1.35 -10.21
N VAL A 202 4.65 -0.19 -10.48
CA VAL A 202 3.22 0.10 -10.29
C VAL A 202 2.34 -0.85 -11.13
N VAL A 203 2.80 -1.21 -12.32
CA VAL A 203 2.13 -2.12 -13.24
C VAL A 203 2.91 -3.43 -13.43
N ASN A 204 3.63 -3.89 -12.41
CA ASN A 204 4.40 -5.13 -12.41
C ASN A 204 5.44 -5.24 -13.54
N LEU A 205 6.08 -4.11 -13.90
CA LEU A 205 7.06 -4.04 -15.00
C LEU A 205 6.51 -4.49 -16.35
N SER A 206 5.19 -4.42 -16.54
CA SER A 206 4.53 -4.76 -17.80
C SER A 206 4.55 -3.57 -18.78
N SER A 207 4.13 -3.79 -20.02
CA SER A 207 3.97 -2.75 -21.04
C SER A 207 2.70 -1.90 -20.89
N LEU A 208 2.03 -1.97 -19.74
CA LEU A 208 0.88 -1.13 -19.43
C LEU A 208 1.32 0.31 -19.13
N PRO A 209 0.41 1.30 -19.25
CA PRO A 209 0.74 2.67 -18.89
C PRO A 209 1.31 2.77 -17.48
N ASN A 210 2.40 3.50 -17.32
CA ASN A 210 3.13 3.65 -16.06
C ASN A 210 2.39 4.48 -15.00
N ASP A 211 1.39 5.27 -15.40
CA ASP A 211 0.52 6.05 -14.51
C ASP A 211 -0.94 5.59 -14.63
N PRO A 212 -1.34 4.50 -13.97
CA PRO A 212 -2.74 4.09 -13.90
C PRO A 212 -3.57 4.88 -12.89
N PHE A 213 -2.98 5.89 -12.23
CA PHE A 213 -3.61 6.59 -11.11
C PHE A 213 -4.33 7.88 -11.52
N THR A 214 -3.69 8.71 -12.34
CA THR A 214 -4.26 10.01 -12.74
C THR A 214 -5.69 9.88 -13.28
N PRO A 215 -6.01 8.94 -14.18
CA PRO A 215 -7.38 8.83 -14.70
C PRO A 215 -8.43 8.47 -13.66
N PHE A 216 -8.05 7.71 -12.60
CA PHE A 216 -9.01 7.09 -11.69
C PHE A 216 -8.91 7.59 -10.24
N LEU A 217 -7.71 8.01 -9.79
CA LEU A 217 -7.47 8.48 -8.41
C LEU A 217 -7.31 10.00 -8.30
N LEU A 218 -7.37 10.72 -9.43
CA LEU A 218 -7.58 12.16 -9.52
C LEU A 218 -8.78 12.48 -10.43
N GLY A 219 -8.85 11.86 -11.59
CA GLY A 219 -10.02 11.91 -12.47
C GLY A 219 -11.07 10.87 -12.09
N ASP A 220 -12.26 11.01 -12.70
CA ASP A 220 -13.39 10.10 -12.55
C ASP A 220 -13.67 9.27 -13.80
N GLN A 221 -12.63 8.98 -14.58
CA GLN A 221 -12.77 8.20 -15.81
C GLN A 221 -13.41 6.86 -15.53
N LYS A 222 -14.20 6.39 -16.50
CA LYS A 222 -14.92 5.14 -16.40
C LYS A 222 -13.93 3.97 -16.42
N ILE A 223 -13.94 3.15 -15.39
CA ILE A 223 -13.13 1.93 -15.30
C ILE A 223 -13.69 0.84 -16.23
N ARG A 224 -15.01 0.78 -16.39
CA ARG A 224 -15.64 -0.20 -17.28
C ARG A 224 -15.37 0.14 -18.75
N VAL A 225 -14.66 -0.75 -19.42
CA VAL A 225 -14.25 -0.59 -20.84
C VAL A 225 -15.03 -1.49 -21.80
N ASN A 226 -15.85 -2.39 -21.28
CA ASN A 226 -16.70 -3.25 -22.09
C ASN A 226 -18.04 -2.57 -22.37
N GLY A 227 -18.48 -2.62 -23.61
CA GLY A 227 -19.82 -2.20 -24.00
C GLY A 227 -20.92 -3.11 -23.42
N PRO A 228 -22.19 -2.70 -23.48
CA PRO A 228 -23.34 -3.50 -23.03
C PRO A 228 -23.66 -4.66 -24.00
N THR A 229 -23.11 -4.65 -25.21
CA THR A 229 -23.34 -5.65 -26.25
C THR A 229 -22.07 -6.38 -26.62
N ALA A 230 -22.18 -7.60 -27.10
CA ALA A 230 -21.06 -8.42 -27.58
C ALA A 230 -20.43 -7.89 -28.89
N LEU A 231 -21.16 -7.08 -29.65
CA LEU A 231 -20.70 -6.52 -30.91
C LEU A 231 -19.96 -5.20 -30.71
N PRO A 232 -18.93 -4.91 -31.54
CA PRO A 232 -18.18 -3.64 -31.48
C PRO A 232 -19.03 -2.40 -31.71
N SER A 233 -20.13 -2.53 -32.44
CA SER A 233 -21.08 -1.45 -32.70
C SER A 233 -21.71 -0.98 -31.38
N GLY A 234 -21.45 0.27 -30.99
CA GLY A 234 -21.90 0.85 -29.73
C GLY A 234 -20.88 0.84 -28.60
N ASN A 235 -19.76 0.13 -28.74
CA ASN A 235 -18.63 0.28 -27.81
C ASN A 235 -17.79 1.49 -28.23
N LYS A 236 -17.81 2.54 -27.41
CA LYS A 236 -17.01 3.77 -27.63
C LYS A 236 -15.69 3.75 -26.84
N GLN A 237 -15.34 2.65 -26.21
CA GLN A 237 -14.12 2.52 -25.43
C GLN A 237 -12.95 2.08 -26.31
N SER A 238 -11.78 2.61 -26.07
CA SER A 238 -10.57 2.27 -26.83
C SER A 238 -9.74 1.22 -26.11
N ILE A 239 -8.84 0.56 -26.86
CA ILE A 239 -7.84 -0.35 -26.28
C ILE A 239 -6.98 0.40 -25.25
N LYS A 240 -6.65 1.65 -25.48
CA LYS A 240 -5.88 2.48 -24.53
C LYS A 240 -6.59 2.65 -23.19
N GLN A 241 -7.91 2.87 -23.20
CA GLN A 241 -8.69 2.91 -21.96
C GLN A 241 -8.68 1.56 -21.23
N ALA A 242 -8.73 0.46 -21.98
CA ALA A 242 -8.62 -0.88 -21.40
C ALA A 242 -7.24 -1.11 -20.75
N GLU A 243 -6.17 -0.62 -21.36
CA GLU A 243 -4.81 -0.71 -20.81
C GLU A 243 -4.69 0.05 -19.48
N TRP A 244 -5.21 1.27 -19.36
CA TRP A 244 -5.24 2.00 -18.09
C TRP A 244 -6.06 1.28 -17.03
N THR A 245 -7.24 0.80 -17.38
CA THR A 245 -8.06 0.00 -16.46
C THR A 245 -7.32 -1.24 -15.99
N TYR A 246 -6.65 -1.94 -16.91
CA TYR A 246 -5.88 -3.13 -16.56
C TYR A 246 -4.67 -2.80 -15.68
N GLY A 247 -3.99 -1.68 -15.94
CA GLY A 247 -2.92 -1.15 -15.10
C GLY A 247 -3.39 -0.91 -13.64
N LEU A 248 -4.55 -0.25 -13.49
CA LEU A 248 -5.14 -0.06 -12.16
C LEU A 248 -5.48 -1.40 -11.48
N MET A 249 -6.09 -2.35 -12.20
CA MET A 249 -6.43 -3.67 -11.65
C MET A 249 -5.18 -4.46 -11.23
N THR A 250 -4.12 -4.41 -12.02
CA THR A 250 -2.82 -5.02 -11.70
C THR A 250 -2.21 -4.40 -10.45
N HIS A 251 -2.24 -3.06 -10.34
CA HIS A 251 -1.81 -2.36 -9.15
C HIS A 251 -2.62 -2.78 -7.91
N MET A 252 -3.94 -2.85 -8.03
CA MET A 252 -4.81 -3.26 -6.91
C MET A 252 -4.52 -4.69 -6.46
N SER A 253 -4.40 -5.63 -7.41
CA SER A 253 -4.06 -7.03 -7.14
C SER A 253 -2.76 -7.13 -6.34
N ASN A 254 -1.73 -6.43 -6.77
CA ASN A 254 -0.42 -6.41 -6.11
C ASN A 254 -0.48 -5.73 -4.72
N SER A 255 -1.19 -4.61 -4.63
CA SER A 255 -1.34 -3.84 -3.39
C SER A 255 -2.06 -4.62 -2.29
N LEU A 256 -3.05 -5.43 -2.67
CA LEU A 256 -3.82 -6.26 -1.75
C LEU A 256 -3.19 -7.64 -1.54
N GLY A 257 -2.20 -8.03 -2.35
CA GLY A 257 -1.61 -9.36 -2.31
C GLY A 257 -2.59 -10.48 -2.73
N VAL A 258 -3.51 -10.18 -3.64
CA VAL A 258 -4.54 -11.11 -4.12
C VAL A 258 -4.52 -11.21 -5.65
N ASN A 259 -5.12 -12.25 -6.20
CA ASN A 259 -5.31 -12.37 -7.64
C ASN A 259 -6.65 -11.75 -8.10
N CYS A 260 -6.88 -11.73 -9.41
CA CYS A 260 -8.07 -11.12 -10.02
C CYS A 260 -9.38 -11.73 -9.52
N THR A 261 -9.38 -13.03 -9.20
CA THR A 261 -10.59 -13.76 -8.77
C THR A 261 -11.04 -13.43 -7.34
N TYR A 262 -10.25 -12.67 -6.61
CA TYR A 262 -10.68 -12.11 -5.32
C TYR A 262 -11.87 -11.15 -5.47
N CYS A 263 -11.90 -10.40 -6.59
CA CYS A 263 -12.94 -9.42 -6.90
C CYS A 263 -13.82 -9.81 -8.09
N HIS A 264 -13.35 -10.67 -8.99
CA HIS A 264 -14.02 -11.01 -10.24
C HIS A 264 -14.35 -12.51 -10.32
N ASN A 265 -15.50 -12.82 -10.93
CA ASN A 265 -15.80 -14.17 -11.37
C ASN A 265 -15.13 -14.42 -12.72
N THR A 266 -14.33 -15.48 -12.83
CA THR A 266 -13.59 -15.80 -14.07
C THR A 266 -14.48 -16.17 -15.26
N GLN A 267 -15.70 -16.65 -15.01
CA GLN A 267 -16.66 -16.96 -16.05
C GLN A 267 -17.33 -15.70 -16.63
N SER A 268 -17.35 -14.60 -15.86
CA SER A 268 -17.98 -13.35 -16.28
C SER A 268 -17.36 -12.13 -15.57
N PHE A 269 -16.16 -11.77 -15.98
CA PHE A 269 -15.35 -10.70 -15.39
C PHE A 269 -16.07 -9.35 -15.28
N GLN A 270 -16.93 -9.05 -16.24
CA GLN A 270 -17.65 -7.78 -16.31
C GLN A 270 -18.94 -7.75 -15.47
N ASN A 271 -19.49 -8.90 -15.09
CA ASN A 271 -20.77 -8.98 -14.40
C ASN A 271 -20.59 -8.66 -12.90
N TRP A 272 -21.40 -7.72 -12.41
CA TRP A 272 -21.42 -7.35 -11.00
C TRP A 272 -22.16 -8.36 -10.12
N GLU A 273 -23.27 -8.89 -10.61
CA GLU A 273 -24.14 -9.81 -9.85
C GLU A 273 -23.43 -11.10 -9.49
N ASN A 274 -22.56 -11.58 -10.37
CA ASN A 274 -21.77 -12.80 -10.17
C ASN A 274 -20.40 -12.53 -9.53
N SER A 275 -20.11 -11.30 -9.16
CA SER A 275 -18.82 -10.94 -8.55
C SER A 275 -18.84 -11.18 -7.04
N PRO A 276 -17.69 -11.54 -6.45
CA PRO A 276 -17.53 -11.54 -5.00
C PRO A 276 -17.79 -10.15 -4.40
N PRO A 277 -18.29 -10.05 -3.16
CA PRO A 277 -18.61 -8.76 -2.52
C PRO A 277 -17.40 -7.82 -2.39
N GLN A 278 -16.19 -8.35 -2.39
CA GLN A 278 -14.95 -7.59 -2.38
C GLN A 278 -14.82 -6.61 -3.55
N ARG A 279 -15.49 -6.88 -4.68
CA ARG A 279 -15.53 -5.95 -5.81
C ARG A 279 -16.22 -4.63 -5.44
N THR A 280 -17.31 -4.69 -4.68
CA THR A 280 -18.00 -3.50 -4.18
C THR A 280 -17.15 -2.73 -3.19
N THR A 281 -16.49 -3.43 -2.26
CA THR A 281 -15.55 -2.81 -1.32
C THR A 281 -14.41 -2.11 -2.07
N ALA A 282 -13.85 -2.74 -3.11
CA ALA A 282 -12.80 -2.15 -3.93
C ALA A 282 -13.28 -0.91 -4.71
N TRP A 283 -14.53 -0.92 -5.21
CA TRP A 283 -15.13 0.23 -5.87
C TRP A 283 -15.25 1.45 -4.92
N HIS A 284 -15.63 1.22 -3.67
CA HIS A 284 -15.60 2.26 -2.64
C HIS A 284 -14.17 2.74 -2.36
N GLY A 285 -13.19 1.83 -2.34
CA GLY A 285 -11.78 2.16 -2.12
C GLY A 285 -11.19 3.08 -3.21
N ILE A 286 -11.52 2.87 -4.48
CA ILE A 286 -11.10 3.75 -5.58
C ILE A 286 -11.67 5.16 -5.38
N ARG A 287 -12.94 5.27 -5.02
CA ARG A 287 -13.60 6.56 -4.78
C ARG A 287 -13.04 7.26 -3.55
N MET A 288 -12.80 6.52 -2.48
CA MET A 288 -12.13 7.02 -1.29
C MET A 288 -10.74 7.58 -1.63
N ALA A 289 -9.91 6.80 -2.32
CA ALA A 289 -8.56 7.26 -2.68
C ALA A 289 -8.59 8.54 -3.52
N ARG A 290 -9.55 8.67 -4.46
CA ARG A 290 -9.77 9.89 -5.23
C ARG A 290 -10.16 11.07 -4.33
N ASP A 291 -11.13 10.89 -3.47
CA ASP A 291 -11.58 11.92 -2.54
C ASP A 291 -10.44 12.40 -1.64
N LEU A 292 -9.68 11.48 -1.06
CA LEU A 292 -8.55 11.81 -0.20
C LEU A 292 -7.46 12.58 -0.94
N ASN A 293 -7.15 12.18 -2.17
CA ASN A 293 -6.17 12.88 -3.00
C ASN A 293 -6.63 14.31 -3.34
N LEU A 294 -7.87 14.48 -3.75
CA LEU A 294 -8.40 15.78 -4.14
C LEU A 294 -8.64 16.71 -2.94
N THR A 295 -9.27 16.17 -1.88
CA THR A 295 -9.70 16.98 -0.74
C THR A 295 -8.57 17.28 0.22
N TYR A 296 -7.71 16.29 0.50
CA TYR A 296 -6.71 16.41 1.55
C TYR A 296 -5.29 16.61 1.02
N MET A 297 -4.88 15.85 0.01
CA MET A 297 -3.50 15.93 -0.48
C MET A 297 -3.27 17.16 -1.36
N GLU A 298 -4.08 17.38 -2.37
CA GLU A 298 -3.94 18.56 -3.27
C GLU A 298 -4.05 19.88 -2.51
N SER A 299 -4.84 19.94 -1.44
CA SER A 299 -4.96 21.14 -0.58
C SER A 299 -3.67 21.52 0.16
N LEU A 300 -2.71 20.61 0.22
CA LEU A 300 -1.41 20.82 0.85
C LEU A 300 -0.31 21.29 -0.12
N THR A 301 -0.63 21.54 -1.40
CA THR A 301 0.36 21.90 -2.42
C THR A 301 1.19 23.12 -2.02
N GLU A 302 0.56 24.15 -1.45
CA GLU A 302 1.26 25.37 -1.01
C GLU A 302 1.96 25.20 0.34
N VAL A 303 1.63 24.15 1.10
CA VAL A 303 2.22 23.89 2.42
C VAL A 303 3.55 23.13 2.30
N PHE A 304 3.64 22.21 1.33
CA PHE A 304 4.86 21.42 1.15
C PHE A 304 5.98 22.23 0.52
N PRO A 305 7.21 22.15 1.06
CA PRO A 305 8.37 22.78 0.45
C PRO A 305 8.74 22.10 -0.87
N ALA A 306 9.46 22.81 -1.74
CA ALA A 306 9.78 22.35 -3.08
C ALA A 306 10.44 20.96 -3.13
N HIS A 307 11.35 20.67 -2.21
CA HIS A 307 12.06 19.38 -2.14
C HIS A 307 11.16 18.18 -1.76
N ARG A 308 9.91 18.43 -1.40
CA ARG A 308 8.89 17.41 -1.07
C ARG A 308 7.82 17.27 -2.16
N LYS A 309 7.93 18.04 -3.22
CA LYS A 309 7.01 17.99 -4.38
C LYS A 309 7.54 17.08 -5.46
N GLY A 310 6.64 16.55 -6.27
CA GLY A 310 6.97 15.75 -7.44
C GLY A 310 7.51 16.58 -8.62
N PRO A 311 7.86 15.92 -9.72
CA PRO A 311 8.46 16.57 -10.88
C PRO A 311 7.55 17.60 -11.56
N THR A 312 6.24 17.52 -11.33
CA THR A 312 5.27 18.51 -11.85
C THR A 312 4.92 19.60 -10.83
N GLY A 313 5.61 19.62 -9.67
CA GLY A 313 5.32 20.56 -8.57
C GLY A 313 4.15 20.13 -7.70
N ASP A 314 3.60 18.94 -7.89
CA ASP A 314 2.49 18.40 -7.15
C ASP A 314 2.92 17.71 -5.84
N VAL A 315 2.00 17.60 -4.91
CA VAL A 315 2.22 16.89 -3.65
C VAL A 315 2.11 15.38 -3.84
N ALA A 316 2.73 14.64 -2.92
CA ALA A 316 2.57 13.20 -2.81
C ALA A 316 1.08 12.82 -2.70
N LYS A 317 0.69 11.76 -3.40
CA LYS A 317 -0.65 11.22 -3.42
C LYS A 317 -0.66 9.79 -2.92
N LEU A 318 -1.79 9.37 -2.38
CA LEU A 318 -1.99 7.98 -1.96
C LEU A 318 -2.61 7.13 -3.07
N ASN A 319 -2.31 5.84 -3.01
CA ASN A 319 -2.92 4.79 -3.81
C ASN A 319 -3.26 3.57 -2.92
N CYS A 320 -3.70 2.47 -3.51
CA CYS A 320 -4.08 1.28 -2.74
C CYS A 320 -2.93 0.73 -1.88
N ALA A 321 -1.71 0.69 -2.43
CA ALA A 321 -0.53 0.18 -1.74
C ALA A 321 -0.11 1.04 -0.54
N THR A 322 -0.46 2.32 -0.50
CA THR A 322 -0.13 3.22 0.61
C THR A 322 -0.65 2.69 1.96
N CYS A 323 -1.86 2.11 1.95
CA CYS A 323 -2.47 1.54 3.15
C CYS A 323 -2.36 0.00 3.20
N HIS A 324 -2.60 -0.68 2.06
CA HIS A 324 -2.69 -2.14 2.02
C HIS A 324 -1.35 -2.85 2.14
N GLN A 325 -0.30 -2.35 1.50
CA GLN A 325 1.08 -2.89 1.61
C GLN A 325 1.18 -4.42 1.47
N GLY A 326 0.45 -4.98 0.51
CA GLY A 326 0.46 -6.41 0.20
C GLY A 326 -0.51 -7.27 1.02
N ALA A 327 -1.37 -6.66 1.84
CA ALA A 327 -2.41 -7.36 2.59
C ALA A 327 -3.81 -6.89 2.17
N TYR A 328 -4.72 -7.83 1.91
CA TYR A 328 -6.09 -7.51 1.49
C TYR A 328 -6.88 -6.72 2.56
N LYS A 329 -6.52 -6.86 3.81
CA LYS A 329 -6.90 -5.97 4.91
C LYS A 329 -5.62 -5.35 5.49
N PRO A 330 -5.48 -4.02 5.50
CA PRO A 330 -4.32 -3.39 6.12
C PRO A 330 -4.12 -3.91 7.56
N LEU A 331 -2.86 -4.13 7.94
CA LEU A 331 -2.50 -4.68 9.26
C LEU A 331 -3.20 -6.01 9.58
N ASN A 332 -3.45 -6.84 8.55
CA ASN A 332 -4.20 -8.10 8.66
C ASN A 332 -5.59 -7.93 9.32
N GLY A 333 -6.16 -6.72 9.25
CA GLY A 333 -7.46 -6.40 9.81
C GLY A 333 -7.47 -6.09 11.30
N ALA A 334 -6.31 -5.78 11.90
CA ALA A 334 -6.23 -5.35 13.28
C ALA A 334 -7.06 -4.07 13.52
N PRO A 335 -7.99 -4.06 14.47
CA PRO A 335 -8.94 -2.97 14.67
C PRO A 335 -8.33 -1.82 15.49
N MET A 336 -7.20 -1.26 15.04
CA MET A 336 -6.46 -0.22 15.77
C MET A 336 -7.31 1.03 16.08
N ALA A 337 -8.24 1.38 15.19
CA ALA A 337 -9.09 2.55 15.39
C ALA A 337 -10.01 2.41 16.63
N LYS A 338 -10.35 1.18 17.04
CA LYS A 338 -11.11 0.91 18.26
C LYS A 338 -10.36 1.38 19.52
N ASP A 339 -9.04 1.27 19.53
CA ASP A 339 -8.20 1.69 20.65
C ASP A 339 -8.01 3.22 20.70
N PHE A 340 -8.40 3.93 19.63
CA PHE A 340 -8.26 5.37 19.45
C PHE A 340 -9.60 6.00 19.03
N PRO A 341 -10.63 5.99 19.90
CA PRO A 341 -11.98 6.48 19.57
C PRO A 341 -11.99 7.96 19.16
N GLU A 342 -10.99 8.72 19.54
CA GLU A 342 -10.78 10.10 19.12
C GLU A 342 -10.55 10.25 17.61
N LEU A 343 -10.11 9.20 16.92
CA LEU A 343 -9.95 9.15 15.47
C LEU A 343 -11.20 8.62 14.74
N LEU A 344 -12.19 8.08 15.47
CA LEU A 344 -13.48 7.64 14.92
C LEU A 344 -14.51 8.76 14.84
N LYS A 345 -14.31 9.86 15.57
CA LYS A 345 -15.25 10.99 15.57
C LYS A 345 -15.16 11.74 14.23
N PRO A 346 -16.30 12.22 13.69
CA PRO A 346 -16.27 13.06 12.49
C PRO A 346 -15.27 14.20 12.62
N ALA A 347 -14.63 14.58 11.53
CA ALA A 347 -13.87 15.82 11.49
C ALA A 347 -14.83 16.94 11.91
N LEU A 348 -14.38 17.83 12.80
CA LEU A 348 -15.11 19.07 13.08
C LEU A 348 -15.35 19.71 11.72
N ALA A 349 -16.63 19.97 11.39
CA ALA A 349 -17.02 20.47 10.08
C ALA A 349 -16.03 21.55 9.66
N ALA A 350 -15.22 21.27 8.64
CA ALA A 350 -14.38 22.29 8.04
C ALA A 350 -15.31 23.39 7.62
N ALA A 351 -15.12 24.58 8.19
CA ALA A 351 -15.85 25.76 7.75
C ALA A 351 -15.72 25.75 6.22
N LYS A 352 -16.83 25.64 5.51
CA LYS A 352 -16.86 25.69 4.04
C LYS A 352 -16.07 26.91 3.66
N VAL A 353 -14.83 26.70 3.20
CA VAL A 353 -14.09 27.74 2.50
C VAL A 353 -14.92 27.96 1.24
N ALA A 354 -15.69 29.04 1.28
CA ALA A 354 -16.50 29.46 0.16
C ALA A 354 -15.54 29.58 -1.03
N ALA A 355 -15.67 28.67 -1.97
CA ALA A 355 -15.12 28.86 -3.29
C ALA A 355 -15.79 30.09 -3.87
N LYS A 356 -15.06 31.20 -3.97
CA LYS A 356 -15.34 32.31 -4.87
C LYS A 356 -14.49 32.14 -6.11
#